data_5b8d24a5d3cf3b3a5f0047489730c231
#
_entry.id   5b8d24a5d3cf3b3a5f0047489730c231
#
_cell.length_a   1.000
_cell.length_b   1.000
_cell.length_c   1.000
_cell.angle_alpha   90.00
_cell.angle_beta   90.00
_cell.angle_gamma   90.00
#
_symmetry.space_group_name_H-M   'P 1'
#
loop_
_entity.id
_entity.type
_entity.pdbx_description
1 polymer ?
#
loop_
_entity_poly.entity_id
_entity_poly.type
_entity_poly.pdbx_seq_one_letter_code
_entity_poly.pdbx_strand_id
1 'polypeptide(L)'
;MSLDFSQEYEAPIVTTSLTPQDDGEVSLRPRTLADYTGQEKAKGNLAVYIEAARRRSEPLDHVLLYGPPGLGKTTLAGVIANEMGVNLRVTSGPAIEKAGDLAALLTNLSAGDILFIDEIHRLNRSVEEILYPAMEDYAIDIIIGKGPSANSIRLDLPRFTLIGATTRAGQLSSPLRDRFGVQLRLELYTKEELARIVTRSAALLGIEIDPQGALEIASRSRGTPRIANRMLRRVRDFADIYHDSVITRKAADHALAQLEVDKLGLDAIDRRMLTAIIRNYGGGPVGLETLAATIGEEAVTLEDVYEPYLMQIGFLSRTPRGRCVTQLAYDHLHLENPNAPQEQQLSF
;
A
#
# COMPACT_ATOMS: atom_id res chain seq x y z
N MET A 1 24.38 19.53 32.20
CA MET A 1 23.09 18.88 31.86
C MET A 1 23.12 18.68 30.35
N SER A 2 23.67 17.55 29.90
CA SER A 2 23.85 17.22 28.50
C SER A 2 22.51 16.70 27.97
N LEU A 3 21.90 17.44 27.04
CA LEU A 3 20.77 16.98 26.29
C LEU A 3 21.29 15.94 25.28
N ASP A 4 20.96 14.68 25.55
CA ASP A 4 21.23 13.56 24.68
C ASP A 4 20.17 13.60 23.54
N PHE A 5 20.58 14.16 22.39
CA PHE A 5 19.83 14.06 21.15
C PHE A 5 20.13 12.69 20.51
N SER A 6 19.57 11.62 21.06
CA SER A 6 19.35 10.41 20.26
C SER A 6 18.36 10.81 19.17
N GLN A 7 18.83 10.97 17.95
CA GLN A 7 18.00 11.13 16.77
C GLN A 7 17.09 9.89 16.67
N GLU A 8 15.87 10.02 17.17
CA GLU A 8 14.80 9.10 16.78
C GLU A 8 14.66 9.21 15.26
N TYR A 9 14.94 8.13 14.57
CA TYR A 9 14.82 8.05 13.12
C TYR A 9 13.33 8.15 12.78
N GLU A 10 12.84 9.36 12.59
CA GLU A 10 11.47 9.55 12.10
C GLU A 10 11.36 8.97 10.70
N ALA A 11 10.51 7.96 10.55
CA ALA A 11 10.28 7.35 9.23
C ALA A 11 9.83 8.42 8.22
N PRO A 12 10.32 8.37 6.96
CA PRO A 12 9.94 9.35 5.94
C PRO A 12 8.43 9.46 5.79
N ILE A 13 7.92 10.68 5.71
CA ILE A 13 6.48 10.97 5.66
C ILE A 13 5.80 10.34 4.43
N VAL A 14 6.56 10.15 3.38
CA VAL A 14 6.10 9.57 2.10
C VAL A 14 6.31 8.06 2.00
N THR A 15 6.81 7.40 3.07
CA THR A 15 6.97 5.95 3.05
C THR A 15 5.62 5.25 2.91
N THR A 16 5.57 4.20 2.10
CA THR A 16 4.40 3.33 1.94
C THR A 16 4.32 2.23 3.00
N SER A 17 5.37 2.07 3.82
CA SER A 17 5.42 1.14 4.93
C SER A 17 4.55 1.60 6.11
N LEU A 18 4.08 0.66 6.94
CA LEU A 18 3.39 0.98 8.19
C LEU A 18 4.35 1.64 9.17
N THR A 19 3.88 2.69 9.81
CA THR A 19 4.61 3.40 10.87
C THR A 19 3.72 3.54 12.10
N PRO A 20 4.27 3.78 13.31
CA PRO A 20 3.48 4.05 14.52
C PRO A 20 2.47 5.20 14.36
N GLN A 21 2.72 6.12 13.42
CA GLN A 21 1.80 7.22 13.11
C GLN A 21 0.49 6.77 12.46
N ASP A 22 0.45 5.55 11.92
CA ASP A 22 -0.75 4.97 11.28
C ASP A 22 -1.73 4.36 12.30
N ASP A 23 -1.36 4.22 13.57
CA ASP A 23 -2.22 3.61 14.60
C ASP A 23 -3.56 4.35 14.78
N GLY A 24 -3.61 5.65 14.50
CA GLY A 24 -4.85 6.45 14.46
C GLY A 24 -5.66 6.33 13.17
N GLU A 25 -5.20 5.62 12.14
CA GLU A 25 -5.93 5.49 10.86
C GLU A 25 -7.23 4.70 10.97
N VAL A 26 -7.37 3.82 11.96
CA VAL A 26 -8.58 3.01 12.13
C VAL A 26 -9.82 3.89 12.25
N SER A 27 -9.73 5.04 12.90
CA SER A 27 -10.83 6.01 13.05
C SER A 27 -11.19 6.73 11.73
N LEU A 28 -10.25 6.81 10.78
CA LEU A 28 -10.43 7.50 9.49
C LEU A 28 -10.96 6.57 8.40
N ARG A 29 -10.99 5.25 8.63
CA ARG A 29 -11.40 4.28 7.61
C ARG A 29 -12.88 4.38 7.30
N PRO A 30 -13.29 4.36 6.01
CA PRO A 30 -14.69 4.22 5.64
C PRO A 30 -15.24 2.89 6.13
N ARG A 31 -16.53 2.89 6.49
CA ARG A 31 -17.21 1.68 6.96
C ARG A 31 -18.11 1.04 5.91
N THR A 32 -18.56 1.82 4.94
CA THR A 32 -19.48 1.36 3.88
C THR A 32 -18.87 1.61 2.50
N LEU A 33 -19.39 0.94 1.47
CA LEU A 33 -19.04 1.20 0.09
C LEU A 33 -19.41 2.64 -0.34
N ALA A 34 -20.46 3.21 0.23
CA ALA A 34 -20.87 4.59 -0.03
C ALA A 34 -19.83 5.60 0.46
N ASP A 35 -19.20 5.34 1.62
CA ASP A 35 -18.16 6.19 2.19
C ASP A 35 -16.79 5.99 1.53
N TYR A 36 -16.63 4.89 0.81
CA TYR A 36 -15.37 4.52 0.17
C TYR A 36 -15.16 5.34 -1.10
N THR A 37 -14.23 6.28 -1.06
CA THR A 37 -13.90 7.16 -2.19
C THR A 37 -13.00 6.45 -3.18
N GLY A 38 -13.24 6.62 -4.48
CA GLY A 38 -12.43 6.08 -5.56
C GLY A 38 -12.63 4.59 -5.82
N GLN A 39 -11.78 4.01 -6.67
CA GLN A 39 -11.84 2.61 -7.09
C GLN A 39 -13.19 2.23 -7.69
N GLU A 40 -13.82 3.12 -8.47
CA GLU A 40 -15.23 3.01 -8.88
C GLU A 40 -15.55 1.69 -9.59
N LYS A 41 -14.63 1.18 -10.41
CA LYS A 41 -14.82 -0.11 -11.11
C LYS A 41 -14.83 -1.29 -10.13
N ALA A 42 -13.86 -1.32 -9.20
CA ALA A 42 -13.76 -2.38 -8.20
C ALA A 42 -14.95 -2.33 -7.23
N LYS A 43 -15.32 -1.13 -6.79
CA LYS A 43 -16.46 -0.86 -5.93
C LYS A 43 -17.79 -1.24 -6.55
N GLY A 44 -18.00 -0.90 -7.83
CA GLY A 44 -19.21 -1.27 -8.57
C GLY A 44 -19.39 -2.77 -8.69
N ASN A 45 -18.32 -3.51 -9.01
CA ASN A 45 -18.37 -4.98 -9.06
C ASN A 45 -18.64 -5.58 -7.68
N LEU A 46 -17.95 -5.10 -6.64
CA LEU A 46 -18.15 -5.56 -5.27
C LEU A 46 -19.59 -5.37 -4.79
N ALA A 47 -20.19 -4.22 -5.08
CA ALA A 47 -21.58 -3.96 -4.71
C ALA A 47 -22.54 -5.01 -5.28
N VAL A 48 -22.33 -5.43 -6.54
CA VAL A 48 -23.12 -6.48 -7.19
C VAL A 48 -22.88 -7.85 -6.52
N TYR A 49 -21.62 -8.21 -6.25
CA TYR A 49 -21.29 -9.50 -5.66
C TYR A 49 -21.82 -9.63 -4.23
N ILE A 50 -21.65 -8.58 -3.42
CA ILE A 50 -22.17 -8.52 -2.04
C ILE A 50 -23.69 -8.63 -2.03
N GLU A 51 -24.40 -7.86 -2.85
CA GLU A 51 -25.86 -7.90 -2.92
C GLU A 51 -26.36 -9.26 -3.39
N ALA A 52 -25.71 -9.89 -4.37
CA ALA A 52 -26.05 -11.22 -4.84
C ALA A 52 -25.84 -12.29 -3.77
N ALA A 53 -24.71 -12.26 -3.03
CA ALA A 53 -24.42 -13.18 -1.94
C ALA A 53 -25.45 -13.03 -0.80
N ARG A 54 -25.78 -11.78 -0.43
CA ARG A 54 -26.80 -11.49 0.60
C ARG A 54 -28.19 -12.02 0.22
N ARG A 55 -28.62 -11.84 -1.05
CA ARG A 55 -29.92 -12.36 -1.53
C ARG A 55 -30.00 -13.87 -1.48
N ARG A 56 -28.89 -14.57 -1.72
CA ARG A 56 -28.81 -16.03 -1.64
C ARG A 56 -28.55 -16.55 -0.23
N SER A 57 -28.29 -15.66 0.75
CA SER A 57 -27.85 -16.01 2.10
C SER A 57 -26.60 -16.91 2.10
N GLU A 58 -25.65 -16.59 1.21
CA GLU A 58 -24.39 -17.29 1.02
C GLU A 58 -23.20 -16.40 1.40
N PRO A 59 -22.06 -16.96 1.82
CA PRO A 59 -20.82 -16.22 1.91
C PRO A 59 -20.43 -15.61 0.56
N LEU A 60 -19.68 -14.51 0.58
CA LEU A 60 -19.07 -13.98 -0.63
C LEU A 60 -17.99 -14.94 -1.14
N ASP A 61 -17.82 -15.05 -2.45
CA ASP A 61 -16.68 -15.75 -3.04
C ASP A 61 -15.35 -15.22 -2.49
N HIS A 62 -14.31 -16.05 -2.51
CA HIS A 62 -12.98 -15.63 -2.09
C HIS A 62 -12.46 -14.48 -2.94
N VAL A 63 -11.89 -13.44 -2.29
CA VAL A 63 -11.48 -12.18 -2.95
C VAL A 63 -9.97 -11.99 -2.86
N LEU A 64 -9.33 -11.70 -3.97
CA LEU A 64 -7.94 -11.26 -4.04
C LEU A 64 -7.88 -9.75 -4.31
N LEU A 65 -7.33 -9.00 -3.37
CA LEU A 65 -7.06 -7.56 -3.50
C LEU A 65 -5.57 -7.35 -3.81
N TYR A 66 -5.24 -6.78 -4.96
CA TYR A 66 -3.84 -6.57 -5.32
C TYR A 66 -3.59 -5.18 -5.89
N GLY A 67 -2.36 -4.70 -5.74
CA GLY A 67 -1.93 -3.37 -6.17
C GLY A 67 -0.93 -2.75 -5.21
N PRO A 68 -0.39 -1.57 -5.53
CA PRO A 68 0.58 -0.85 -4.71
C PRO A 68 0.23 -0.77 -3.22
N PRO A 69 1.21 -0.60 -2.33
CA PRO A 69 0.94 -0.44 -0.90
C PRO A 69 0.20 0.88 -0.61
N GLY A 70 -0.53 0.93 0.51
CA GLY A 70 -1.21 2.15 0.97
C GLY A 70 -2.51 2.52 0.24
N LEU A 71 -3.02 1.69 -0.67
CA LEU A 71 -4.25 1.95 -1.45
C LEU A 71 -5.55 1.54 -0.73
N GLY A 72 -5.46 1.02 0.50
CA GLY A 72 -6.64 0.69 1.30
C GLY A 72 -7.15 -0.74 1.13
N LYS A 73 -6.31 -1.73 0.77
CA LYS A 73 -6.69 -3.15 0.69
C LYS A 73 -7.34 -3.66 1.98
N THR A 74 -6.69 -3.43 3.12
CA THR A 74 -7.23 -3.77 4.46
C THR A 74 -8.51 -3.03 4.78
N THR A 75 -8.61 -1.76 4.38
CA THR A 75 -9.82 -0.94 4.55
C THR A 75 -10.98 -1.53 3.75
N LEU A 76 -10.73 -1.92 2.50
CA LEU A 76 -11.76 -2.51 1.65
C LEU A 76 -12.25 -3.85 2.19
N ALA A 77 -11.36 -4.68 2.76
CA ALA A 77 -11.76 -5.90 3.45
C ALA A 77 -12.69 -5.62 4.65
N GLY A 78 -12.40 -4.56 5.42
CA GLY A 78 -13.29 -4.11 6.50
C GLY A 78 -14.65 -3.63 6.00
N VAL A 79 -14.68 -2.90 4.89
CA VAL A 79 -15.93 -2.46 4.24
C VAL A 79 -16.74 -3.68 3.77
N ILE A 80 -16.10 -4.66 3.13
CA ILE A 80 -16.79 -5.90 2.70
C ILE A 80 -17.42 -6.61 3.89
N ALA A 81 -16.69 -6.75 5.00
CA ALA A 81 -17.19 -7.40 6.20
C ALA A 81 -18.41 -6.66 6.80
N ASN A 82 -18.35 -5.33 6.86
CA ASN A 82 -19.46 -4.51 7.34
C ASN A 82 -20.68 -4.61 6.42
N GLU A 83 -20.50 -4.56 5.10
CA GLU A 83 -21.59 -4.70 4.13
C GLU A 83 -22.23 -6.09 4.18
N MET A 84 -21.43 -7.13 4.41
CA MET A 84 -21.95 -8.50 4.59
C MET A 84 -22.55 -8.73 5.98
N GLY A 85 -22.28 -7.87 6.97
CA GLY A 85 -22.75 -8.02 8.35
C GLY A 85 -22.09 -9.16 9.10
N VAL A 86 -20.82 -9.45 8.82
CA VAL A 86 -20.06 -10.58 9.39
C VAL A 86 -18.78 -10.12 10.10
N ASN A 87 -18.17 -11.00 10.89
CA ASN A 87 -16.92 -10.67 11.57
C ASN A 87 -15.72 -10.73 10.60
N LEU A 88 -14.75 -9.83 10.84
CA LEU A 88 -13.49 -9.81 10.13
C LEU A 88 -12.36 -10.29 11.06
N ARG A 89 -11.69 -11.37 10.68
CA ARG A 89 -10.44 -11.82 11.30
C ARG A 89 -9.28 -11.36 10.45
N VAL A 90 -8.35 -10.61 11.04
CA VAL A 90 -7.20 -10.02 10.33
C VAL A 90 -5.93 -10.72 10.76
N THR A 91 -5.14 -11.14 9.78
CA THR A 91 -3.79 -11.67 9.97
C THR A 91 -2.90 -11.24 8.79
N SER A 92 -1.65 -11.68 8.79
CA SER A 92 -0.71 -11.44 7.69
C SER A 92 0.05 -12.70 7.31
N GLY A 93 0.53 -12.79 6.07
CA GLY A 93 1.34 -13.92 5.60
C GLY A 93 2.53 -14.21 6.53
N PRO A 94 3.35 -13.20 6.90
CA PRO A 94 4.46 -13.39 7.84
C PRO A 94 4.08 -13.88 9.23
N ALA A 95 2.86 -13.60 9.70
CA ALA A 95 2.38 -14.04 11.02
C ALA A 95 1.95 -15.52 11.04
N ILE A 96 1.80 -16.14 9.88
CA ILE A 96 1.42 -17.55 9.74
C ILE A 96 2.69 -18.35 9.39
N GLU A 97 3.39 -18.81 10.40
CA GLU A 97 4.66 -19.51 10.21
C GLU A 97 4.48 -20.99 9.87
N LYS A 98 3.42 -21.60 10.40
CA LYS A 98 3.18 -23.05 10.30
C LYS A 98 1.76 -23.34 9.86
N ALA A 99 1.59 -24.51 9.28
CA ALA A 99 0.31 -25.10 8.93
C ALA A 99 -0.70 -25.10 10.10
N GLY A 100 -0.22 -25.39 11.32
CA GLY A 100 -1.05 -25.38 12.54
C GLY A 100 -1.58 -24.00 12.92
N ASP A 101 -0.84 -22.93 12.64
CA ASP A 101 -1.30 -21.56 12.92
C ASP A 101 -2.50 -21.20 12.05
N LEU A 102 -2.43 -21.55 10.76
CA LEU A 102 -3.55 -21.36 9.84
C LEU A 102 -4.74 -22.23 10.21
N ALA A 103 -4.51 -23.52 10.55
CA ALA A 103 -5.57 -24.42 10.98
C ALA A 103 -6.31 -23.88 12.21
N ALA A 104 -5.59 -23.33 13.19
CA ALA A 104 -6.17 -22.71 14.38
C ALA A 104 -7.01 -21.47 14.01
N LEU A 105 -6.57 -20.65 13.07
CA LEU A 105 -7.35 -19.49 12.59
C LEU A 105 -8.65 -19.96 11.91
N LEU A 106 -8.57 -20.94 11.01
CA LEU A 106 -9.72 -21.42 10.23
C LEU A 106 -10.77 -22.13 11.10
N THR A 107 -10.35 -22.95 12.08
CA THR A 107 -11.27 -23.65 12.98
C THR A 107 -11.98 -22.74 13.97
N ASN A 108 -11.46 -21.53 14.20
CA ASN A 108 -12.08 -20.51 15.06
C ASN A 108 -12.99 -19.54 14.31
N LEU A 109 -13.26 -19.75 13.02
CA LEU A 109 -14.22 -18.95 12.25
C LEU A 109 -15.65 -19.42 12.53
N SER A 110 -16.59 -18.50 12.47
CA SER A 110 -18.02 -18.79 12.40
C SER A 110 -18.51 -18.80 10.94
N ALA A 111 -19.67 -19.38 10.71
CA ALA A 111 -20.26 -19.39 9.37
C ALA A 111 -20.47 -17.96 8.83
N GLY A 112 -19.95 -17.70 7.64
CA GLY A 112 -19.99 -16.40 6.98
C GLY A 112 -18.86 -15.46 7.33
N ASP A 113 -18.05 -15.74 8.36
CA ASP A 113 -16.92 -14.88 8.76
C ASP A 113 -15.94 -14.65 7.60
N ILE A 114 -15.22 -13.54 7.65
CA ILE A 114 -14.17 -13.21 6.71
C ILE A 114 -12.81 -13.36 7.39
N LEU A 115 -11.93 -14.15 6.76
CA LEU A 115 -10.50 -14.20 7.08
C LEU A 115 -9.75 -13.29 6.10
N PHE A 116 -9.09 -12.25 6.59
CA PHE A 116 -8.23 -11.38 5.81
C PHE A 116 -6.77 -11.71 6.08
N ILE A 117 -6.03 -12.02 5.01
CA ILE A 117 -4.57 -12.29 5.07
C ILE A 117 -3.86 -11.20 4.26
N ASP A 118 -3.19 -10.28 4.95
CA ASP A 118 -2.34 -9.28 4.30
C ASP A 118 -1.00 -9.90 3.87
N GLU A 119 -0.41 -9.37 2.79
CA GLU A 119 0.82 -9.89 2.19
C GLU A 119 0.79 -11.42 1.98
N ILE A 120 -0.33 -11.93 1.46
CA ILE A 120 -0.60 -13.37 1.30
C ILE A 120 0.47 -14.09 0.45
N HIS A 121 1.19 -13.36 -0.43
CA HIS A 121 2.30 -13.91 -1.21
C HIS A 121 3.51 -14.33 -0.36
N ARG A 122 3.53 -13.95 0.92
CA ARG A 122 4.60 -14.32 1.86
C ARG A 122 4.29 -15.61 2.65
N LEU A 123 3.18 -16.24 2.38
CA LEU A 123 2.90 -17.56 2.93
C LEU A 123 3.93 -18.58 2.41
N ASN A 124 4.38 -19.46 3.29
CA ASN A 124 5.20 -20.57 2.84
C ASN A 124 4.33 -21.65 2.17
N ARG A 125 4.96 -22.48 1.36
CA ARG A 125 4.26 -23.49 0.54
C ARG A 125 3.43 -24.49 1.37
N SER A 126 3.91 -24.89 2.54
CA SER A 126 3.18 -25.83 3.40
C SER A 126 1.89 -25.23 3.99
N VAL A 127 1.84 -23.90 4.17
CA VAL A 127 0.65 -23.18 4.59
C VAL A 127 -0.31 -23.02 3.42
N GLU A 128 0.21 -22.69 2.22
CA GLU A 128 -0.63 -22.60 0.99
C GLU A 128 -1.35 -23.94 0.72
N GLU A 129 -0.67 -25.07 0.89
CA GLU A 129 -1.23 -26.42 0.66
C GLU A 129 -2.45 -26.73 1.57
N ILE A 130 -2.54 -26.11 2.75
CA ILE A 130 -3.73 -26.20 3.62
C ILE A 130 -4.83 -25.24 3.16
N LEU A 131 -4.48 -24.08 2.58
CA LEU A 131 -5.49 -23.16 2.05
C LEU A 131 -6.29 -23.77 0.91
N TYR A 132 -5.70 -24.62 0.08
CA TYR A 132 -6.39 -25.15 -1.09
C TYR A 132 -7.67 -25.90 -0.74
N PRO A 133 -7.64 -26.98 0.07
CA PRO A 133 -8.87 -27.67 0.48
C PRO A 133 -9.77 -26.80 1.35
N ALA A 134 -9.21 -25.89 2.15
CA ALA A 134 -9.99 -24.98 2.96
C ALA A 134 -10.85 -24.02 2.10
N MET A 135 -10.35 -23.58 0.95
CA MET A 135 -11.07 -22.69 0.02
C MET A 135 -12.05 -23.44 -0.87
N GLU A 136 -11.70 -24.65 -1.31
CA GLU A 136 -12.54 -25.40 -2.25
C GLU A 136 -13.62 -26.23 -1.55
N ASP A 137 -13.20 -27.00 -0.53
CA ASP A 137 -14.05 -28.00 0.13
C ASP A 137 -14.55 -27.54 1.50
N TYR A 138 -14.09 -26.40 2.00
CA TYR A 138 -14.31 -25.99 3.40
C TYR A 138 -13.89 -27.06 4.39
N ALA A 139 -12.72 -27.65 4.19
CA ALA A 139 -12.16 -28.67 5.04
C ALA A 139 -10.62 -28.58 5.08
N ILE A 140 -10.01 -29.06 6.16
CA ILE A 140 -8.56 -29.20 6.28
C ILE A 140 -8.19 -30.60 6.69
N ASP A 141 -7.07 -31.08 6.15
CA ASP A 141 -6.51 -32.39 6.51
C ASP A 141 -5.36 -32.18 7.52
N ILE A 142 -5.52 -32.71 8.73
CA ILE A 142 -4.50 -32.62 9.80
C ILE A 142 -3.83 -33.99 9.97
N ILE A 143 -2.51 -34.01 9.82
CA ILE A 143 -1.73 -35.20 10.03
C ILE A 143 -1.37 -35.31 11.52
N ILE A 144 -1.88 -36.34 12.18
CA ILE A 144 -1.59 -36.66 13.60
C ILE A 144 -0.63 -37.84 13.67
N GLY A 145 0.48 -37.66 14.38
CA GLY A 145 1.53 -38.66 14.51
C GLY A 145 2.74 -38.43 13.62
N LYS A 146 3.70 -39.35 13.63
CA LYS A 146 4.92 -39.26 12.81
C LYS A 146 5.20 -40.65 12.20
N GLY A 147 5.78 -40.63 10.98
CA GLY A 147 6.19 -41.84 10.27
C GLY A 147 5.01 -42.63 9.67
N PRO A 148 5.19 -43.94 9.39
CA PRO A 148 4.20 -44.79 8.68
C PRO A 148 2.86 -44.96 9.40
N SER A 149 2.79 -44.65 10.70
CA SER A 149 1.57 -44.73 11.53
C SER A 149 0.86 -43.38 11.68
N ALA A 150 1.25 -42.36 10.93
CA ALA A 150 0.56 -41.07 10.92
C ALA A 150 -0.85 -41.23 10.29
N ASN A 151 -1.87 -40.71 10.97
CA ASN A 151 -3.23 -40.73 10.50
C ASN A 151 -3.61 -39.29 10.03
N SER A 152 -4.27 -39.19 8.89
CA SER A 152 -4.89 -37.92 8.44
C SER A 152 -6.31 -37.86 9.00
N ILE A 153 -6.63 -36.75 9.66
CA ILE A 153 -8.01 -36.43 10.09
C ILE A 153 -8.49 -35.25 9.29
N ARG A 154 -9.60 -35.43 8.58
CA ARG A 154 -10.28 -34.34 7.88
C ARG A 154 -11.21 -33.61 8.86
N LEU A 155 -11.03 -32.31 9.00
CA LEU A 155 -11.90 -31.43 9.76
C LEU A 155 -12.71 -30.54 8.83
N ASP A 156 -14.03 -30.58 8.96
CA ASP A 156 -14.90 -29.67 8.24
C ASP A 156 -14.84 -28.27 8.85
N LEU A 157 -14.82 -27.25 8.00
CA LEU A 157 -14.83 -25.85 8.35
C LEU A 157 -16.20 -25.22 8.08
N PRO A 158 -16.61 -24.24 8.86
CA PRO A 158 -17.76 -23.42 8.46
C PRO A 158 -17.45 -22.72 7.12
N ARG A 159 -18.49 -22.51 6.30
CA ARG A 159 -18.31 -21.72 5.07
C ARG A 159 -17.87 -20.30 5.44
N PHE A 160 -16.79 -19.83 4.87
CA PHE A 160 -16.18 -18.53 5.13
C PHE A 160 -15.72 -17.87 3.84
N THR A 161 -15.39 -16.60 3.90
CA THR A 161 -14.75 -15.89 2.80
C THR A 161 -13.29 -15.63 3.14
N LEU A 162 -12.36 -16.03 2.27
CA LEU A 162 -10.96 -15.60 2.34
C LEU A 162 -10.80 -14.32 1.52
N ILE A 163 -10.26 -13.27 2.12
CA ILE A 163 -9.77 -12.09 1.42
C ILE A 163 -8.25 -12.06 1.52
N GLY A 164 -7.57 -12.34 0.41
CA GLY A 164 -6.13 -12.21 0.30
C GLY A 164 -5.75 -10.81 -0.18
N ALA A 165 -4.73 -10.21 0.41
CA ALA A 165 -4.16 -8.95 -0.07
C ALA A 165 -2.68 -9.12 -0.43
N THR A 166 -2.24 -8.49 -1.53
CA THR A 166 -0.84 -8.54 -1.95
C THR A 166 -0.42 -7.28 -2.69
N THR A 167 0.83 -6.88 -2.48
CA THR A 167 1.50 -5.87 -3.31
C THR A 167 2.18 -6.48 -4.52
N ARG A 168 2.45 -7.79 -4.50
CA ARG A 168 3.24 -8.54 -5.49
C ARG A 168 2.45 -9.71 -6.05
N ALA A 169 1.37 -9.42 -6.82
CA ALA A 169 0.50 -10.45 -7.39
C ALA A 169 1.23 -11.51 -8.25
N GLY A 170 2.34 -11.14 -8.88
CA GLY A 170 3.16 -12.05 -9.65
C GLY A 170 3.96 -13.07 -8.82
N GLN A 171 4.10 -12.87 -7.51
CA GLN A 171 4.75 -13.82 -6.60
C GLN A 171 3.78 -14.83 -6.00
N LEU A 172 2.47 -14.63 -6.16
CA LEU A 172 1.46 -15.57 -5.72
C LEU A 172 1.48 -16.81 -6.62
N SER A 173 1.43 -17.99 -6.03
CA SER A 173 1.38 -19.24 -6.79
C SER A 173 0.10 -19.29 -7.65
N SER A 174 0.20 -19.81 -8.89
CA SER A 174 -0.97 -19.94 -9.77
C SER A 174 -2.10 -20.76 -9.11
N PRO A 175 -1.81 -21.91 -8.44
CA PRO A 175 -2.87 -22.67 -7.77
C PRO A 175 -3.64 -21.87 -6.71
N LEU A 176 -2.95 -21.03 -5.93
CA LEU A 176 -3.64 -20.18 -4.94
C LEU A 176 -4.43 -19.05 -5.61
N ARG A 177 -3.84 -18.42 -6.61
CA ARG A 177 -4.49 -17.30 -7.31
C ARG A 177 -5.79 -17.73 -8.01
N ASP A 178 -5.78 -18.91 -8.64
CA ASP A 178 -6.90 -19.41 -9.43
C ASP A 178 -8.12 -19.80 -8.56
N ARG A 179 -7.93 -19.95 -7.24
CA ARG A 179 -8.99 -20.21 -6.25
C ARG A 179 -9.73 -18.95 -5.78
N PHE A 180 -9.23 -17.77 -6.14
CA PHE A 180 -9.96 -16.53 -5.89
C PHE A 180 -10.95 -16.25 -7.03
N GLY A 181 -12.25 -16.45 -6.75
CA GLY A 181 -13.32 -16.16 -7.70
C GLY A 181 -13.45 -14.68 -8.06
N VAL A 182 -13.05 -13.80 -7.15
CA VAL A 182 -13.06 -12.36 -7.35
C VAL A 182 -11.63 -11.80 -7.22
N GLN A 183 -11.13 -11.20 -8.30
CA GLN A 183 -9.80 -10.58 -8.32
C GLN A 183 -9.92 -9.09 -8.64
N LEU A 184 -9.51 -8.23 -7.71
CA LEU A 184 -9.65 -6.77 -7.81
C LEU A 184 -8.29 -6.09 -7.73
N ARG A 185 -7.93 -5.43 -8.83
CA ARG A 185 -6.77 -4.56 -8.86
C ARG A 185 -7.15 -3.20 -8.33
N LEU A 186 -6.44 -2.73 -7.30
CA LEU A 186 -6.54 -1.37 -6.81
C LEU A 186 -5.53 -0.50 -7.56
N GLU A 187 -6.00 0.66 -7.99
CA GLU A 187 -5.21 1.62 -8.75
C GLU A 187 -4.87 2.83 -7.88
N LEU A 188 -3.89 3.61 -8.32
CA LEU A 188 -3.56 4.86 -7.64
C LEU A 188 -4.73 5.83 -7.78
N TYR A 189 -4.94 6.61 -6.74
CA TYR A 189 -6.01 7.59 -6.68
C TYR A 189 -5.65 8.84 -7.46
N THR A 190 -6.64 9.48 -8.07
CA THR A 190 -6.48 10.80 -8.66
C THR A 190 -6.32 11.87 -7.56
N LYS A 191 -5.84 13.05 -7.94
CA LYS A 191 -5.71 14.18 -7.00
C LYS A 191 -7.05 14.57 -6.40
N GLU A 192 -8.10 14.54 -7.21
CA GLU A 192 -9.47 14.89 -6.82
C GLU A 192 -10.05 13.87 -5.85
N GLU A 193 -9.80 12.59 -6.07
CA GLU A 193 -10.20 11.52 -5.14
C GLU A 193 -9.46 11.65 -3.81
N LEU A 194 -8.15 11.88 -3.84
CA LEU A 194 -7.37 12.11 -2.62
C LEU A 194 -7.78 13.38 -1.89
N ALA A 195 -8.11 14.47 -2.59
CA ALA A 195 -8.61 15.69 -1.97
C ALA A 195 -9.92 15.42 -1.20
N ARG A 196 -10.84 14.61 -1.76
CA ARG A 196 -12.06 14.18 -1.06
C ARG A 196 -11.73 13.35 0.19
N ILE A 197 -10.76 12.44 0.10
CA ILE A 197 -10.30 11.64 1.25
C ILE A 197 -9.69 12.55 2.33
N VAL A 198 -8.83 13.50 1.95
CA VAL A 198 -8.22 14.47 2.86
C VAL A 198 -9.29 15.33 3.56
N THR A 199 -10.25 15.86 2.81
CA THR A 199 -11.35 16.68 3.35
C THR A 199 -12.20 15.86 4.35
N ARG A 200 -12.55 14.62 4.00
CA ARG A 200 -13.27 13.72 4.92
C ARG A 200 -12.45 13.42 6.17
N SER A 201 -11.18 13.12 6.01
CA SER A 201 -10.28 12.83 7.14
C SER A 201 -10.10 14.05 8.05
N ALA A 202 -9.98 15.25 7.47
CA ALA A 202 -9.92 16.50 8.21
C ALA A 202 -11.18 16.74 9.05
N ALA A 203 -12.36 16.53 8.46
CA ALA A 203 -13.63 16.64 9.18
C ALA A 203 -13.72 15.66 10.36
N LEU A 204 -13.29 14.41 10.20
CA LEU A 204 -13.26 13.40 11.26
C LEU A 204 -12.27 13.74 12.39
N LEU A 205 -11.19 14.45 12.05
CA LEU A 205 -10.17 14.91 13.02
C LEU A 205 -10.48 16.28 13.62
N GLY A 206 -11.57 16.93 13.21
CA GLY A 206 -11.90 18.29 13.65
C GLY A 206 -10.95 19.36 13.12
N ILE A 207 -10.34 19.13 11.96
CA ILE A 207 -9.38 20.05 11.32
C ILE A 207 -10.10 20.91 10.30
N GLU A 208 -9.93 22.21 10.38
CA GLU A 208 -10.45 23.14 9.39
C GLU A 208 -9.50 23.19 8.16
N ILE A 209 -10.03 22.90 6.98
CA ILE A 209 -9.28 22.83 5.73
C ILE A 209 -10.09 23.39 4.57
N ASP A 210 -9.46 24.23 3.75
CA ASP A 210 -10.09 24.71 2.52
C ASP A 210 -9.88 23.73 1.34
N PRO A 211 -10.68 23.81 0.27
CA PRO A 211 -10.55 22.92 -0.87
C PRO A 211 -9.18 22.98 -1.56
N GLN A 212 -8.51 24.12 -1.54
CA GLN A 212 -7.19 24.31 -2.16
C GLN A 212 -6.09 23.71 -1.28
N GLY A 213 -6.21 23.78 0.05
CA GLY A 213 -5.32 23.09 1.01
C GLY A 213 -5.43 21.59 0.86
N ALA A 214 -6.66 21.06 0.76
CA ALA A 214 -6.87 19.63 0.53
C ALA A 214 -6.26 19.18 -0.82
N LEU A 215 -6.42 19.95 -1.87
CA LEU A 215 -5.85 19.65 -3.19
C LEU A 215 -4.31 19.71 -3.18
N GLU A 216 -3.72 20.66 -2.44
CA GLU A 216 -2.26 20.79 -2.32
C GLU A 216 -1.67 19.55 -1.63
N ILE A 217 -2.25 19.09 -0.51
CA ILE A 217 -1.86 17.84 0.16
C ILE A 217 -2.02 16.66 -0.80
N ALA A 218 -3.18 16.54 -1.45
CA ALA A 218 -3.48 15.46 -2.37
C ALA A 218 -2.48 15.38 -3.54
N SER A 219 -2.08 16.52 -4.09
CA SER A 219 -1.17 16.60 -5.24
C SER A 219 0.22 16.02 -4.94
N ARG A 220 0.67 16.08 -3.68
CA ARG A 220 1.98 15.57 -3.24
C ARG A 220 1.91 14.17 -2.60
N SER A 221 0.72 13.57 -2.52
CA SER A 221 0.47 12.29 -1.84
C SER A 221 0.72 11.04 -2.69
N ARG A 222 1.37 11.16 -3.85
CA ARG A 222 1.78 10.04 -4.72
C ARG A 222 0.64 9.08 -5.07
N GLY A 223 -0.61 9.55 -5.20
CA GLY A 223 -1.76 8.69 -5.48
C GLY A 223 -2.17 7.77 -4.33
N THR A 224 -1.71 8.00 -3.10
CA THR A 224 -1.83 7.06 -1.98
C THR A 224 -2.58 7.66 -0.79
N PRO A 225 -3.75 7.13 -0.39
CA PRO A 225 -4.51 7.59 0.77
C PRO A 225 -3.73 7.59 2.09
N ARG A 226 -2.88 6.60 2.32
CA ARG A 226 -2.04 6.52 3.52
C ARG A 226 -1.09 7.72 3.62
N ILE A 227 -0.40 8.07 2.52
CA ILE A 227 0.50 9.22 2.48
C ILE A 227 -0.30 10.51 2.66
N ALA A 228 -1.46 10.63 2.02
CA ALA A 228 -2.34 11.80 2.15
C ALA A 228 -2.76 12.05 3.61
N ASN A 229 -3.16 11.01 4.33
CA ASN A 229 -3.53 11.10 5.73
C ASN A 229 -2.34 11.46 6.65
N ARG A 230 -1.15 10.92 6.39
CA ARG A 230 0.07 11.31 7.11
C ARG A 230 0.41 12.78 6.89
N MET A 231 0.39 13.22 5.63
CA MET A 231 0.63 14.62 5.30
C MET A 231 -0.39 15.54 5.96
N LEU A 232 -1.69 15.18 5.94
CA LEU A 232 -2.74 15.95 6.59
C LEU A 232 -2.41 16.18 8.08
N ARG A 233 -2.01 15.14 8.81
CA ARG A 233 -1.66 15.27 10.23
C ARG A 233 -0.45 16.18 10.46
N ARG A 234 0.58 16.05 9.65
CA ARG A 234 1.77 16.92 9.76
C ARG A 234 1.47 18.35 9.37
N VAL A 235 0.73 18.56 8.29
CA VAL A 235 0.30 19.91 7.87
C VAL A 235 -0.56 20.57 8.95
N ARG A 236 -1.43 19.81 9.64
CA ARG A 236 -2.18 20.32 10.80
C ARG A 236 -1.26 20.88 11.86
N ASP A 237 -0.21 20.11 12.27
CA ASP A 237 0.70 20.54 13.32
C ASP A 237 1.36 21.89 12.98
N PHE A 238 1.71 22.12 11.70
CA PHE A 238 2.20 23.41 11.22
C PHE A 238 1.13 24.50 11.16
N ALA A 239 -0.10 24.12 10.76
CA ALA A 239 -1.21 25.07 10.70
C ALA A 239 -1.57 25.60 12.10
N ASP A 240 -1.57 24.73 13.10
CA ASP A 240 -1.85 25.09 14.49
C ASP A 240 -0.83 26.09 15.07
N ILE A 241 0.42 26.04 14.62
CA ILE A 241 1.48 26.92 15.13
C ILE A 241 1.61 28.21 14.30
N TYR A 242 1.43 28.15 12.98
CA TYR A 242 1.81 29.24 12.08
C TYR A 242 0.66 29.84 11.26
N HIS A 243 -0.55 29.24 11.26
CA HIS A 243 -1.63 29.57 10.31
C HIS A 243 -3.03 29.55 10.92
N ASP A 244 -3.21 29.99 12.16
CA ASP A 244 -4.51 30.11 12.85
C ASP A 244 -5.35 28.82 12.82
N SER A 245 -4.70 27.64 12.84
CA SER A 245 -5.30 26.31 12.81
C SER A 245 -6.14 26.01 11.54
N VAL A 246 -6.00 26.78 10.46
CA VAL A 246 -6.69 26.56 9.19
C VAL A 246 -5.72 26.11 8.10
N ILE A 247 -6.00 24.97 7.49
CA ILE A 247 -5.20 24.44 6.38
C ILE A 247 -5.66 25.07 5.06
N THR A 248 -5.06 26.20 4.72
CA THR A 248 -5.17 26.79 3.38
C THR A 248 -4.10 26.24 2.45
N ARG A 249 -4.19 26.52 1.14
CA ARG A 249 -3.12 26.19 0.20
C ARG A 249 -1.75 26.68 0.65
N LYS A 250 -1.69 27.91 1.17
CA LYS A 250 -0.43 28.53 1.64
C LYS A 250 0.11 27.79 2.87
N ALA A 251 -0.75 27.42 3.82
CA ALA A 251 -0.37 26.65 4.99
C ALA A 251 0.15 25.26 4.61
N ALA A 252 -0.55 24.57 3.69
CA ALA A 252 -0.13 23.26 3.18
C ALA A 252 1.22 23.33 2.44
N ASP A 253 1.40 24.31 1.54
CA ASP A 253 2.65 24.49 0.80
C ASP A 253 3.83 24.80 1.73
N HIS A 254 3.63 25.70 2.71
CA HIS A 254 4.64 26.02 3.72
C HIS A 254 5.03 24.78 4.53
N ALA A 255 4.06 24.04 5.07
CA ALA A 255 4.32 22.85 5.88
C ALA A 255 5.07 21.77 5.08
N LEU A 256 4.60 21.48 3.86
CA LEU A 256 5.21 20.45 3.00
C LEU A 256 6.61 20.84 2.54
N ALA A 257 6.88 22.13 2.33
CA ALA A 257 8.23 22.61 2.06
C ALA A 257 9.17 22.43 3.27
N GLN A 258 8.70 22.71 4.51
CA GLN A 258 9.46 22.45 5.73
C GLN A 258 9.73 20.95 5.97
N LEU A 259 8.83 20.10 5.51
CA LEU A 259 8.95 18.62 5.54
C LEU A 259 9.77 18.08 4.34
N GLU A 260 10.39 18.97 3.56
CA GLU A 260 11.20 18.65 2.39
C GLU A 260 10.46 17.84 1.30
N VAL A 261 9.13 17.92 1.25
CA VAL A 261 8.30 17.31 0.21
C VAL A 261 8.06 18.33 -0.90
N ASP A 262 8.56 18.04 -2.09
CA ASP A 262 8.42 18.93 -3.24
C ASP A 262 7.03 18.87 -3.90
N LYS A 263 6.84 19.63 -5.00
CA LYS A 263 5.54 19.73 -5.70
C LYS A 263 5.08 18.43 -6.36
N LEU A 264 5.98 17.51 -6.61
CA LEU A 264 5.66 16.17 -7.12
C LEU A 264 5.57 15.12 -6.00
N GLY A 265 5.77 15.52 -4.74
CA GLY A 265 5.77 14.59 -3.62
C GLY A 265 7.10 13.83 -3.43
N LEU A 266 8.20 14.30 -4.02
CA LEU A 266 9.52 13.74 -3.75
C LEU A 266 10.04 14.25 -2.42
N ASP A 267 10.59 13.34 -1.61
CA ASP A 267 11.26 13.66 -0.36
C ASP A 267 12.78 13.81 -0.53
N ALA A 268 13.48 13.99 0.57
CA ALA A 268 14.94 14.13 0.57
C ALA A 268 15.64 12.87 0.05
N ILE A 269 15.12 11.68 0.31
CA ILE A 269 15.73 10.41 -0.12
C ILE A 269 15.53 10.21 -1.62
N ASP A 270 14.34 10.49 -2.17
CA ASP A 270 14.12 10.45 -3.63
C ASP A 270 15.13 11.33 -4.37
N ARG A 271 15.23 12.59 -3.92
CA ARG A 271 16.16 13.55 -4.54
C ARG A 271 17.61 13.12 -4.38
N ARG A 272 18.00 12.56 -3.22
CA ARG A 272 19.33 12.02 -2.97
C ARG A 272 19.62 10.82 -3.88
N MET A 273 18.65 9.93 -4.05
CA MET A 273 18.74 8.77 -4.93
C MET A 273 18.97 9.18 -6.40
N LEU A 274 18.11 10.05 -6.93
CA LEU A 274 18.23 10.56 -8.29
C LEU A 274 19.56 11.31 -8.51
N THR A 275 19.93 12.19 -7.57
CA THR A 275 21.17 12.97 -7.63
C THR A 275 22.41 12.07 -7.58
N ALA A 276 22.39 11.01 -6.77
CA ALA A 276 23.48 10.05 -6.70
C ALA A 276 23.67 9.32 -8.04
N ILE A 277 22.60 8.88 -8.67
CA ILE A 277 22.66 8.23 -9.99
C ILE A 277 23.21 9.20 -11.03
N ILE A 278 22.78 10.46 -11.02
CA ILE A 278 23.25 11.48 -11.96
C ILE A 278 24.74 11.80 -11.75
N ARG A 279 25.11 12.16 -10.53
CA ARG A 279 26.46 12.69 -10.26
C ARG A 279 27.54 11.63 -10.19
N ASN A 280 27.23 10.47 -9.59
CA ASN A 280 28.24 9.44 -9.33
C ASN A 280 28.31 8.39 -10.45
N TYR A 281 27.21 8.24 -11.23
CA TYR A 281 27.11 7.18 -12.24
C TYR A 281 26.70 7.72 -13.60
N GLY A 282 26.79 9.02 -13.84
CA GLY A 282 26.53 9.64 -15.16
C GLY A 282 25.11 9.42 -15.69
N GLY A 283 24.13 9.27 -14.79
CA GLY A 283 22.73 8.95 -15.15
C GLY A 283 22.41 7.46 -15.17
N GLY A 284 23.37 6.58 -14.90
CA GLY A 284 23.23 5.13 -14.84
C GLY A 284 23.78 4.43 -16.09
N PRO A 285 23.68 3.09 -16.15
CA PRO A 285 23.00 2.20 -15.21
C PRO A 285 23.81 1.91 -13.93
N VAL A 286 23.14 1.81 -12.79
CA VAL A 286 23.72 1.45 -11.49
C VAL A 286 22.95 0.31 -10.81
N GLY A 287 23.66 -0.62 -10.19
CA GLY A 287 23.06 -1.73 -9.43
C GLY A 287 22.39 -1.25 -8.14
N LEU A 288 21.36 -1.99 -7.68
CA LEU A 288 20.60 -1.64 -6.48
C LEU A 288 21.48 -1.56 -5.22
N GLU A 289 22.28 -2.58 -4.97
CA GLU A 289 23.18 -2.67 -3.81
C GLU A 289 24.22 -1.54 -3.80
N THR A 290 24.76 -1.22 -4.98
CA THR A 290 25.72 -0.12 -5.12
C THR A 290 25.08 1.23 -4.82
N LEU A 291 23.85 1.44 -5.31
CA LEU A 291 23.09 2.66 -5.06
C LEU A 291 22.73 2.79 -3.57
N ALA A 292 22.24 1.72 -2.96
CA ALA A 292 21.91 1.61 -1.55
C ALA A 292 23.11 1.98 -0.66
N ALA A 293 24.27 1.39 -0.92
CA ALA A 293 25.49 1.71 -0.23
C ALA A 293 25.92 3.19 -0.41
N THR A 294 25.71 3.75 -1.63
CA THR A 294 26.07 5.15 -1.95
C THR A 294 25.25 6.16 -1.16
N ILE A 295 23.96 5.89 -0.95
CA ILE A 295 23.06 6.84 -0.26
C ILE A 295 22.83 6.48 1.21
N GLY A 296 23.37 5.35 1.69
CA GLY A 296 23.25 4.91 3.08
C GLY A 296 21.85 4.43 3.45
N GLU A 297 21.16 3.74 2.49
CA GLU A 297 19.82 3.16 2.68
C GLU A 297 19.86 1.65 2.44
N GLU A 298 18.85 0.92 2.93
CA GLU A 298 18.71 -0.50 2.63
C GLU A 298 18.22 -0.70 1.18
N ALA A 299 18.79 -1.68 0.48
CA ALA A 299 18.44 -2.00 -0.89
C ALA A 299 16.94 -2.33 -1.06
N VAL A 300 16.38 -3.11 -0.13
CA VAL A 300 14.95 -3.47 -0.11
C VAL A 300 14.07 -2.22 0.06
N THR A 301 14.48 -1.27 0.89
CA THR A 301 13.77 0.00 1.08
C THR A 301 13.74 0.81 -0.22
N LEU A 302 14.86 0.88 -0.93
CA LEU A 302 14.89 1.57 -2.23
C LEU A 302 13.96 0.89 -3.24
N GLU A 303 14.00 -0.44 -3.36
CA GLU A 303 13.21 -1.19 -4.33
C GLU A 303 11.70 -1.15 -4.03
N ASP A 304 11.32 -1.23 -2.76
CA ASP A 304 9.90 -1.37 -2.38
C ASP A 304 9.19 -0.04 -2.10
N VAL A 305 9.93 1.00 -1.69
CA VAL A 305 9.34 2.27 -1.25
C VAL A 305 9.55 3.39 -2.28
N TYR A 306 10.78 3.56 -2.79
CA TYR A 306 11.15 4.71 -3.60
C TYR A 306 11.06 4.46 -5.11
N GLU A 307 11.66 3.37 -5.60
CA GLU A 307 11.66 3.06 -7.03
C GLU A 307 10.27 3.03 -7.68
N PRO A 308 9.22 2.44 -7.06
CA PRO A 308 7.92 2.31 -7.72
C PRO A 308 7.32 3.66 -8.12
N TYR A 309 7.43 4.66 -7.24
CA TYR A 309 6.91 5.99 -7.54
C TYR A 309 7.78 6.72 -8.57
N LEU A 310 9.09 6.68 -8.44
CA LEU A 310 10.02 7.29 -9.40
C LEU A 310 9.89 6.70 -10.81
N MET A 311 9.65 5.39 -10.91
CA MET A 311 9.36 4.72 -12.18
C MET A 311 8.00 5.14 -12.74
N GLN A 312 6.99 5.28 -11.90
CA GLN A 312 5.63 5.68 -12.29
C GLN A 312 5.59 7.09 -12.89
N ILE A 313 6.30 8.05 -12.27
CA ILE A 313 6.39 9.43 -12.80
C ILE A 313 7.40 9.57 -13.94
N GLY A 314 8.03 8.45 -14.32
CA GLY A 314 8.97 8.39 -15.42
C GLY A 314 10.35 8.98 -15.14
N PHE A 315 10.73 9.14 -13.87
CA PHE A 315 12.04 9.68 -13.47
C PHE A 315 13.14 8.63 -13.44
N LEU A 316 12.75 7.38 -13.21
CA LEU A 316 13.65 6.24 -13.15
C LEU A 316 13.22 5.16 -14.14
N SER A 317 14.17 4.52 -14.80
CA SER A 317 13.95 3.33 -15.60
C SER A 317 14.81 2.18 -15.09
N ARG A 318 14.23 0.97 -15.10
CA ARG A 318 14.92 -0.26 -14.71
C ARG A 318 15.34 -1.03 -15.96
N THR A 319 16.62 -1.27 -16.10
CA THR A 319 17.22 -2.04 -17.21
C THR A 319 17.85 -3.32 -16.67
N PRO A 320 18.17 -4.31 -17.51
CA PRO A 320 18.93 -5.50 -17.08
C PRO A 320 20.29 -5.19 -16.45
N ARG A 321 20.87 -4.02 -16.76
CA ARG A 321 22.15 -3.56 -16.21
C ARG A 321 22.02 -2.77 -14.91
N GLY A 322 20.81 -2.31 -14.56
CA GLY A 322 20.57 -1.48 -13.38
C GLY A 322 19.60 -0.33 -13.62
N ARG A 323 19.62 0.64 -12.70
CA ARG A 323 18.74 1.81 -12.67
C ARG A 323 19.34 2.95 -13.47
N CYS A 324 18.51 3.61 -14.29
CA CYS A 324 18.91 4.79 -15.06
C CYS A 324 17.92 5.93 -14.79
N VAL A 325 18.44 7.13 -14.69
CA VAL A 325 17.64 8.36 -14.57
C VAL A 325 17.24 8.82 -15.97
N THR A 326 16.01 9.31 -16.11
CA THR A 326 15.48 9.82 -17.37
C THR A 326 15.68 11.32 -17.51
N GLN A 327 15.46 11.87 -18.72
CA GLN A 327 15.52 13.32 -18.96
C GLN A 327 14.56 14.10 -18.05
N LEU A 328 13.36 13.57 -17.79
CA LEU A 328 12.37 14.22 -16.92
C LEU A 328 12.91 14.48 -15.50
N ALA A 329 13.75 13.59 -14.98
CA ALA A 329 14.35 13.79 -13.67
C ALA A 329 15.47 14.82 -13.69
N TYR A 330 16.28 14.89 -14.77
CA TYR A 330 17.26 15.96 -14.93
C TYR A 330 16.58 17.33 -14.97
N ASP A 331 15.50 17.45 -15.75
CA ASP A 331 14.72 18.69 -15.87
C ASP A 331 14.14 19.12 -14.53
N HIS A 332 13.56 18.17 -13.76
CA HIS A 332 12.99 18.42 -12.44
C HIS A 332 14.04 18.86 -11.41
N LEU A 333 15.22 18.26 -11.43
CA LEU A 333 16.32 18.60 -10.54
C LEU A 333 17.14 19.82 -11.00
N HIS A 334 16.78 20.41 -12.17
CA HIS A 334 17.52 21.51 -12.81
C HIS A 334 18.99 21.18 -13.03
N LEU A 335 19.27 19.93 -13.47
CA LEU A 335 20.61 19.45 -13.80
C LEU A 335 20.74 19.23 -15.30
N GLU A 336 21.93 19.51 -15.85
CA GLU A 336 22.23 19.22 -17.24
C GLU A 336 22.44 17.71 -17.45
N ASN A 337 21.85 17.18 -18.52
CA ASN A 337 22.10 15.80 -18.94
C ASN A 337 23.24 15.75 -19.96
N PRO A 338 24.43 15.28 -19.58
CA PRO A 338 25.58 15.24 -20.50
C PRO A 338 25.39 14.24 -21.66
N ASN A 339 24.42 13.33 -21.55
CA ASN A 339 24.10 12.32 -22.55
C ASN A 339 22.80 12.65 -23.32
N ALA A 340 22.25 13.87 -23.17
CA ALA A 340 21.08 14.28 -23.93
C ALA A 340 21.40 14.21 -25.45
N PRO A 341 20.49 13.67 -26.29
CA PRO A 341 20.65 13.76 -27.74
C PRO A 341 20.76 15.25 -28.11
N GLN A 342 21.87 15.64 -28.71
CA GLN A 342 21.95 16.97 -29.31
C GLN A 342 20.88 17.06 -30.38
N GLU A 343 19.93 17.97 -30.21
CA GLU A 343 19.01 18.36 -31.29
C GLU A 343 19.91 18.80 -32.47
N GLN A 344 20.00 17.95 -33.46
CA GLN A 344 20.55 18.39 -34.76
C GLN A 344 19.63 19.50 -35.25
N GLN A 345 20.05 20.75 -35.10
CA GLN A 345 19.47 21.87 -35.81
C GLN A 345 19.48 21.53 -37.28
N LEU A 346 18.37 21.05 -37.79
CA LEU A 346 18.10 21.02 -39.22
C LEU A 346 17.98 22.50 -39.66
N SER A 347 19.14 23.04 -40.06
CA SER A 347 19.16 24.27 -40.83
C SER A 347 18.56 23.99 -42.21
N PHE A 348 17.38 24.46 -42.47
CA PHE A 348 16.77 24.58 -43.80
C PHE A 348 17.26 25.82 -44.48
#